data_9c6490c4c17febfd5001514138474257
#
_entry.id   9c6490c4c17febfd5001514138474257
#
_cell.length_a   1.000
_cell.length_b   1.000
_cell.length_c   1.000
_cell.angle_alpha   90.00
_cell.angle_beta   90.00
_cell.angle_gamma   90.00
#
_symmetry.space_group_name_H-M   'P 1'
#
loop_
_entity.id
_entity.type
_entity.pdbx_description
1 polymer ?
#
loop_
_entity_poly.entity_id
_entity_poly.type
_entity_poly.pdbx_seq_one_letter_code
_entity_poly.pdbx_strand_id
1 'polypeptide(L)'
;MKNITVKEIVLMAFYLALFFVLDLIANALPFLQMPQGGTVGLGTVALLLASYQLGWKKGLIVSMLSILIQFVSGAMYLLGPVQFLLDYFIAFSVYGIACLFPTWGWFYSGVLAVNLIRFASSTLSGVLFYGVTLWGSVIYQAWYMIPTAIVGLIMVPLLMKALQPAMKRTVKAHA
;
A
#
# COMPACT_ATOMS: atom_id res chain seq x y z
N MET A 1 -13.66 13.70 18.32
CA MET A 1 -13.40 12.66 17.29
C MET A 1 -14.75 12.01 16.99
N LYS A 2 -15.22 12.01 15.71
CA LYS A 2 -16.43 11.23 15.37
C LYS A 2 -16.12 9.75 15.63
N ASN A 3 -17.02 9.08 16.35
CA ASN A 3 -16.89 7.66 16.65
C ASN A 3 -16.82 6.87 15.33
N ILE A 4 -15.94 5.87 15.27
CA ILE A 4 -15.85 4.97 14.11
C ILE A 4 -17.13 4.14 14.08
N THR A 5 -17.83 4.13 12.97
CA THR A 5 -19.08 3.37 12.80
C THR A 5 -18.78 1.90 12.51
N VAL A 6 -19.70 1.00 12.85
CA VAL A 6 -19.59 -0.44 12.54
C VAL A 6 -19.34 -0.67 11.05
N LYS A 7 -20.00 0.10 10.18
CA LYS A 7 -19.80 0.04 8.73
C LYS A 7 -18.35 0.36 8.33
N GLU A 8 -17.73 1.34 8.95
CA GLU A 8 -16.34 1.69 8.67
C GLU A 8 -15.37 0.61 9.14
N ILE A 9 -15.66 -0.03 10.28
CA ILE A 9 -14.88 -1.18 10.77
C ILE A 9 -14.95 -2.33 9.77
N VAL A 10 -16.15 -2.65 9.27
CA VAL A 10 -16.35 -3.70 8.26
C VAL A 10 -15.59 -3.40 6.97
N LEU A 11 -15.60 -2.13 6.50
CA LEU A 11 -14.86 -1.72 5.32
C LEU A 11 -13.33 -1.79 5.53
N MET A 12 -12.84 -1.40 6.71
CA MET A 12 -11.42 -1.54 7.06
C MET A 12 -10.99 -3.01 7.05
N ALA A 13 -11.79 -3.89 7.66
CA ALA A 13 -11.56 -5.33 7.65
C ALA A 13 -11.59 -5.92 6.23
N PHE A 14 -12.52 -5.46 5.39
CA PHE A 14 -12.59 -5.85 3.97
C PHE A 14 -11.31 -5.47 3.21
N TYR A 15 -10.81 -4.24 3.38
CA TYR A 15 -9.57 -3.82 2.73
C TYR A 15 -8.34 -4.57 3.23
N LEU A 16 -8.31 -4.93 4.51
CA LEU A 16 -7.25 -5.79 5.07
C LEU A 16 -7.30 -7.20 4.48
N ALA A 17 -8.49 -7.78 4.36
CA ALA A 17 -8.66 -9.10 3.72
C ALA A 17 -8.27 -9.04 2.24
N LEU A 18 -8.66 -7.99 1.52
CA LEU A 18 -8.28 -7.79 0.13
C LEU A 18 -6.76 -7.62 -0.02
N PHE A 19 -6.12 -6.82 0.86
CA PHE A 19 -4.67 -6.71 0.92
C PHE A 19 -4.04 -8.10 1.07
N PHE A 20 -4.47 -8.87 2.06
CA PHE A 20 -3.92 -10.20 2.35
C PHE A 20 -4.01 -11.14 1.14
N VAL A 21 -5.17 -11.22 0.50
CA VAL A 21 -5.37 -12.09 -0.67
C VAL A 21 -4.49 -11.66 -1.84
N LEU A 22 -4.43 -10.36 -2.15
CA LEU A 22 -3.61 -9.84 -3.23
C LEU A 22 -2.11 -10.00 -2.97
N ASP A 23 -1.70 -9.81 -1.72
CA ASP A 23 -0.31 -10.01 -1.29
C ASP A 23 0.09 -11.49 -1.38
N LEU A 24 -0.79 -12.40 -0.96
CA LEU A 24 -0.60 -13.83 -1.07
C LEU A 24 -0.45 -14.28 -2.54
N ILE A 25 -1.29 -13.75 -3.44
CA ILE A 25 -1.21 -14.01 -4.88
C ILE A 25 0.13 -13.50 -5.43
N ALA A 26 0.54 -12.27 -5.07
CA ALA A 26 1.80 -11.70 -5.52
C ALA A 26 2.99 -12.54 -5.05
N ASN A 27 2.97 -12.99 -3.79
CA ASN A 27 4.00 -13.84 -3.21
C ASN A 27 3.96 -15.30 -3.68
N ALA A 28 2.86 -15.77 -4.26
CA ALA A 28 2.77 -17.11 -4.85
C ALA A 28 3.31 -17.19 -6.27
N LEU A 29 3.47 -16.04 -6.95
CA LEU A 29 3.90 -15.97 -8.35
C LEU A 29 5.40 -15.64 -8.46
N PRO A 30 6.27 -16.61 -8.85
CA PRO A 30 7.73 -16.41 -8.83
C PRO A 30 8.22 -15.24 -9.70
N PHE A 31 7.52 -14.92 -10.79
CA PHE A 31 7.90 -13.82 -11.68
C PHE A 31 7.59 -12.42 -11.11
N LEU A 32 6.81 -12.34 -10.04
CA LEU A 32 6.54 -11.09 -9.32
C LEU A 32 7.47 -10.88 -8.11
N GLN A 33 8.29 -11.88 -7.80
CA GLN A 33 9.19 -11.85 -6.65
C GLN A 33 10.61 -11.48 -7.06
N MET A 34 11.28 -10.80 -6.14
CA MET A 34 12.71 -10.53 -6.19
C MET A 34 13.43 -11.33 -5.10
N PRO A 35 14.70 -11.69 -5.30
CA PRO A 35 15.54 -12.22 -4.22
C PRO A 35 15.45 -11.29 -3.00
N GLN A 36 15.50 -11.86 -1.79
CA GLN A 36 15.48 -11.10 -0.52
C GLN A 36 14.16 -10.34 -0.22
N GLY A 37 13.04 -10.76 -0.80
CA GLY A 37 11.69 -10.37 -0.35
C GLY A 37 11.02 -9.21 -1.09
N GLY A 38 11.63 -8.64 -2.12
CA GLY A 38 10.94 -7.64 -2.97
C GLY A 38 9.84 -8.30 -3.81
N THR A 39 8.64 -7.74 -3.80
CA THR A 39 7.50 -8.27 -4.57
C THR A 39 6.69 -7.14 -5.18
N VAL A 40 6.14 -7.35 -6.39
CA VAL A 40 5.20 -6.40 -6.98
C VAL A 40 3.98 -6.28 -6.08
N GLY A 41 3.77 -5.09 -5.54
CA GLY A 41 2.83 -4.82 -4.46
C GLY A 41 1.37 -4.77 -4.88
N LEU A 42 0.79 -5.86 -5.37
CA LEU A 42 -0.63 -5.92 -5.73
C LEU A 42 -1.54 -5.55 -4.57
N GLY A 43 -1.20 -5.98 -3.35
CA GLY A 43 -1.94 -5.65 -2.13
C GLY A 43 -2.00 -4.15 -1.84
N THR A 44 -1.00 -3.36 -2.27
CA THR A 44 -0.99 -1.92 -2.02
C THR A 44 -2.17 -1.18 -2.65
N VAL A 45 -2.79 -1.74 -3.70
CA VAL A 45 -4.03 -1.20 -4.29
C VAL A 45 -5.14 -1.15 -3.24
N ALA A 46 -5.28 -2.18 -2.40
CA ALA A 46 -6.28 -2.19 -1.33
C ALA A 46 -6.03 -1.10 -0.28
N LEU A 47 -4.76 -0.86 0.07
CA LEU A 47 -4.37 0.20 1.01
C LEU A 47 -4.67 1.60 0.44
N LEU A 48 -4.36 1.81 -0.84
CA LEU A 48 -4.68 3.05 -1.55
C LEU A 48 -6.20 3.29 -1.57
N LEU A 49 -6.99 2.27 -1.93
CA LEU A 49 -8.45 2.37 -1.93
C LEU A 49 -9.00 2.67 -0.53
N ALA A 50 -8.46 2.04 0.51
CA ALA A 50 -8.82 2.34 1.89
C ALA A 50 -8.55 3.82 2.24
N SER A 51 -7.39 4.35 1.85
CA SER A 51 -7.04 5.75 2.04
C SER A 51 -8.02 6.69 1.35
N TYR A 52 -8.28 6.48 0.05
CA TYR A 52 -9.17 7.36 -0.74
C TYR A 52 -10.65 7.23 -0.33
N GLN A 53 -11.11 6.07 0.11
CA GLN A 53 -12.50 5.85 0.47
C GLN A 53 -12.83 6.20 1.93
N LEU A 54 -11.94 5.87 2.87
CA LEU A 54 -12.17 6.03 4.31
C LEU A 54 -11.49 7.26 4.89
N GLY A 55 -10.62 7.92 4.13
CA GLY A 55 -9.81 9.05 4.54
C GLY A 55 -8.52 8.62 5.27
N TRP A 56 -7.59 9.57 5.43
CA TRP A 56 -6.22 9.30 5.86
C TRP A 56 -6.10 8.61 7.23
N LYS A 57 -6.95 8.96 8.21
CA LYS A 57 -6.87 8.37 9.56
C LYS A 57 -7.15 6.88 9.55
N LYS A 58 -8.22 6.46 8.87
CA LYS A 58 -8.62 5.06 8.76
C LYS A 58 -7.75 4.32 7.76
N GLY A 59 -7.36 4.98 6.67
CA GLY A 59 -6.37 4.46 5.73
C GLY A 59 -5.04 4.14 6.41
N LEU A 60 -4.57 5.03 7.31
CA LEU A 60 -3.36 4.80 8.07
C LEU A 60 -3.48 3.58 9.00
N ILE A 61 -4.62 3.44 9.70
CA ILE A 61 -4.88 2.25 10.54
C ILE A 61 -4.84 0.97 9.70
N VAL A 62 -5.53 0.94 8.55
CA VAL A 62 -5.52 -0.22 7.64
C VAL A 62 -4.10 -0.53 7.17
N SER A 63 -3.35 0.48 6.77
CA SER A 63 -1.97 0.31 6.29
C SER A 63 -1.02 -0.16 7.40
N MET A 64 -1.18 0.29 8.63
CA MET A 64 -0.40 -0.22 9.78
C MET A 64 -0.78 -1.67 10.12
N LEU A 65 -2.07 -2.01 10.09
CA LEU A 65 -2.52 -3.37 10.34
C LEU A 65 -2.07 -4.34 9.24
N SER A 66 -1.90 -3.88 7.99
CA SER A 66 -1.37 -4.71 6.90
C SER A 66 0.06 -5.20 7.18
N ILE A 67 0.84 -4.47 7.97
CA ILE A 67 2.19 -4.89 8.39
C ILE A 67 2.11 -6.13 9.29
N LEU A 68 1.11 -6.18 10.21
CA LEU A 68 0.89 -7.35 11.05
C LEU A 68 0.48 -8.57 10.22
N ILE A 69 -0.29 -8.37 9.15
CA ILE A 69 -0.67 -9.45 8.23
C ILE A 69 0.58 -10.03 7.55
N GLN A 70 1.53 -9.20 7.12
CA GLN A 70 2.77 -9.66 6.51
C GLN A 70 3.64 -10.50 7.48
N PHE A 71 3.60 -10.22 8.78
CA PHE A 71 4.24 -11.08 9.78
C PHE A 71 3.62 -12.48 9.79
N VAL A 72 2.30 -12.56 9.69
CA VAL A 72 1.58 -13.86 9.71
C VAL A 72 1.77 -14.61 8.40
N SER A 73 1.81 -13.91 7.26
CA SER A 73 2.03 -14.52 5.93
C SER A 73 3.46 -15.01 5.71
N GLY A 74 4.41 -14.65 6.59
CA GLY A 74 5.81 -15.06 6.47
C GLY A 74 6.58 -14.37 5.35
N ALA A 75 6.03 -13.32 4.75
CA ALA A 75 6.64 -12.60 3.63
C ALA A 75 7.72 -11.57 4.05
N MET A 76 8.06 -11.51 5.34
CA MET A 76 8.99 -10.51 5.86
C MET A 76 10.41 -11.03 5.97
N TYR A 77 11.36 -10.21 5.50
CA TYR A 77 12.79 -10.41 5.70
C TYR A 77 13.30 -9.41 6.73
N LEU A 78 13.67 -9.87 7.91
CA LEU A 78 14.01 -9.02 9.05
C LEU A 78 15.51 -9.13 9.38
N LEU A 79 16.22 -7.99 9.30
CA LEU A 79 17.63 -7.85 9.66
C LEU A 79 17.83 -7.06 10.97
N GLY A 80 16.84 -6.27 11.37
CA GLY A 80 16.89 -5.49 12.59
C GLY A 80 15.81 -4.42 12.67
N PRO A 81 15.68 -3.72 13.83
CA PRO A 81 14.60 -2.77 14.07
C PRO A 81 14.57 -1.58 13.09
N VAL A 82 15.72 -1.04 12.75
CA VAL A 82 15.81 0.13 11.84
C VAL A 82 15.48 -0.28 10.40
N GLN A 83 15.94 -1.45 9.96
CA GLN A 83 15.55 -2.00 8.67
C GLN A 83 14.04 -2.24 8.62
N PHE A 84 13.45 -2.82 9.67
CA PHE A 84 12.00 -2.99 9.77
C PHE A 84 11.24 -1.66 9.64
N LEU A 85 11.71 -0.60 10.31
CA LEU A 85 11.10 0.73 10.19
C LEU A 85 11.13 1.25 8.76
N LEU A 86 12.24 1.09 8.03
CA LEU A 86 12.39 1.59 6.67
C LEU A 86 11.63 0.75 5.64
N ASP A 87 11.75 -0.59 5.70
CA ASP A 87 11.22 -1.48 4.66
C ASP A 87 9.75 -1.84 4.85
N TYR A 88 9.26 -1.80 6.09
CA TYR A 88 7.89 -2.21 6.38
C TYR A 88 7.07 -1.08 7.01
N PHE A 89 7.51 -0.51 8.12
CA PHE A 89 6.67 0.45 8.84
C PHE A 89 6.42 1.73 8.02
N ILE A 90 7.47 2.44 7.60
CA ILE A 90 7.35 3.65 6.76
C ILE A 90 6.79 3.26 5.39
N ALA A 91 7.38 2.23 4.76
CA ALA A 91 7.05 1.81 3.41
C ALA A 91 5.56 1.45 3.21
N PHE A 92 4.91 0.86 4.20
CA PHE A 92 3.49 0.50 4.10
C PHE A 92 2.56 1.53 4.74
N SER A 93 2.93 2.14 5.87
CA SER A 93 2.08 3.17 6.51
C SER A 93 1.80 4.35 5.60
N VAL A 94 2.74 4.73 4.74
CA VAL A 94 2.59 5.87 3.82
C VAL A 94 1.41 5.72 2.86
N TYR A 95 1.01 4.49 2.50
CA TYR A 95 -0.16 4.27 1.63
C TYR A 95 -1.46 4.79 2.26
N GLY A 96 -1.56 4.78 3.58
CA GLY A 96 -2.72 5.29 4.31
C GLY A 96 -2.97 6.78 4.15
N ILE A 97 -1.94 7.56 3.81
CA ILE A 97 -2.04 9.01 3.62
C ILE A 97 -2.15 9.46 2.16
N ALA A 98 -2.28 8.54 1.21
CA ALA A 98 -2.34 8.84 -0.22
C ALA A 98 -3.46 9.86 -0.57
N CYS A 99 -4.58 9.83 0.14
CA CYS A 99 -5.71 10.74 -0.07
C CYS A 99 -5.42 12.21 0.33
N LEU A 100 -4.30 12.50 0.99
CA LEU A 100 -3.90 13.88 1.30
C LEU A 100 -3.33 14.63 0.10
N PHE A 101 -2.91 13.89 -0.93
CA PHE A 101 -2.39 14.48 -2.17
C PHE A 101 -3.53 14.80 -3.14
N PRO A 102 -3.40 15.85 -3.97
CA PRO A 102 -4.45 16.26 -4.88
C PRO A 102 -4.75 15.19 -5.95
N THR A 103 -6.00 15.16 -6.41
CA THR A 103 -6.45 14.30 -7.51
C THR A 103 -6.92 15.17 -8.67
N TRP A 104 -6.46 14.86 -9.89
CA TRP A 104 -6.84 15.59 -11.10
C TRP A 104 -7.53 14.62 -12.08
N GLY A 105 -8.87 14.60 -12.03
CA GLY A 105 -9.67 13.69 -12.85
C GLY A 105 -9.33 12.22 -12.62
N TRP A 106 -8.64 11.59 -13.56
CA TRP A 106 -8.19 10.20 -13.47
C TRP A 106 -6.83 10.03 -12.79
N PHE A 107 -6.09 11.13 -12.62
CA PHE A 107 -4.75 11.08 -12.04
C PHE A 107 -4.78 11.28 -10.53
N TYR A 108 -4.51 10.21 -9.81
CA TYR A 108 -4.39 10.17 -8.36
C TYR A 108 -2.92 10.36 -7.97
N SER A 109 -2.48 11.62 -7.81
CA SER A 109 -1.07 11.93 -7.53
C SER A 109 -0.53 11.29 -6.25
N GLY A 110 -1.40 11.05 -5.27
CA GLY A 110 -1.03 10.35 -4.05
C GLY A 110 -0.51 8.93 -4.31
N VAL A 111 -0.99 8.25 -5.35
CA VAL A 111 -0.44 6.93 -5.73
C VAL A 111 1.05 7.05 -6.04
N LEU A 112 1.42 8.05 -6.85
CA LEU A 112 2.83 8.27 -7.21
C LEU A 112 3.64 8.75 -6.02
N ALA A 113 3.13 9.74 -5.26
CA ALA A 113 3.82 10.32 -4.11
C ALA A 113 4.18 9.26 -3.05
N VAL A 114 3.23 8.41 -2.66
CA VAL A 114 3.48 7.39 -1.63
C VAL A 114 4.41 6.28 -2.14
N ASN A 115 4.34 5.92 -3.43
CA ASN A 115 5.30 4.98 -4.02
C ASN A 115 6.72 5.56 -4.08
N LEU A 116 6.88 6.88 -4.32
CA LEU A 116 8.19 7.54 -4.26
C LEU A 116 8.75 7.56 -2.83
N ILE A 117 7.93 7.85 -1.83
CA ILE A 117 8.35 7.81 -0.42
C ILE A 117 8.79 6.39 -0.04
N ARG A 118 8.00 5.38 -0.40
CA ARG A 118 8.36 3.97 -0.18
C ARG A 118 9.66 3.63 -0.88
N PHE A 119 9.82 4.03 -2.16
CA PHE A 119 11.03 3.80 -2.93
C PHE A 119 12.27 4.38 -2.27
N ALA A 120 12.18 5.63 -1.81
CA ALA A 120 13.29 6.30 -1.10
C ALA A 120 13.64 5.57 0.22
N SER A 121 12.62 5.20 1.01
CA SER A 121 12.79 4.50 2.28
C SER A 121 13.46 3.14 2.10
N SER A 122 12.96 2.32 1.16
CA SER A 122 13.52 0.99 0.89
C SER A 122 14.87 1.05 0.18
N THR A 123 15.12 2.07 -0.65
CA THR A 123 16.45 2.28 -1.24
C THR A 123 17.48 2.59 -0.16
N LEU A 124 17.12 3.44 0.80
CA LEU A 124 17.98 3.75 1.95
C LEU A 124 18.25 2.49 2.79
N SER A 125 17.24 1.69 3.05
CA SER A 125 17.38 0.40 3.74
C SER A 125 18.34 -0.53 3.00
N GLY A 126 18.21 -0.63 1.67
CA GLY A 126 19.09 -1.45 0.84
C GLY A 126 20.57 -1.10 1.01
N VAL A 127 20.89 0.18 1.01
CA VAL A 127 22.28 0.65 1.20
C VAL A 127 22.78 0.40 2.61
N LEU A 128 21.94 0.63 3.62
CA LEU A 128 22.38 0.55 5.03
C LEU A 128 22.49 -0.87 5.58
N PHE A 129 21.63 -1.79 5.13
CA PHE A 129 21.48 -3.09 5.78
C PHE A 129 21.79 -4.28 4.88
N TYR A 130 21.77 -4.13 3.55
CA TYR A 130 22.01 -5.23 2.62
C TYR A 130 23.40 -5.16 1.95
N GLY A 131 24.20 -4.14 2.29
CA GLY A 131 25.58 -3.99 1.78
C GLY A 131 25.67 -3.74 0.27
N VAL A 132 24.59 -3.26 -0.36
CA VAL A 132 24.55 -2.95 -1.78
C VAL A 132 24.90 -1.48 -2.04
N THR A 133 25.45 -1.19 -3.22
CA THR A 133 25.69 0.20 -3.64
C THR A 133 24.36 0.93 -3.83
N LEU A 134 24.39 2.28 -3.79
CA LEU A 134 23.21 3.09 -4.03
C LEU A 134 22.53 2.72 -5.35
N TRP A 135 23.30 2.60 -6.44
CA TRP A 135 22.76 2.21 -7.74
C TRP A 135 22.19 0.78 -7.75
N GLY A 136 22.86 -0.16 -7.08
CA GLY A 136 22.35 -1.52 -6.91
C GLY A 136 20.99 -1.55 -6.21
N SER A 137 20.86 -0.76 -5.12
CA SER A 137 19.59 -0.62 -4.40
C SER A 137 18.51 0.05 -5.26
N VAL A 138 18.84 1.14 -5.96
CA VAL A 138 17.90 1.82 -6.88
C VAL A 138 17.38 0.87 -7.96
N ILE A 139 18.26 0.12 -8.63
CA ILE A 139 17.87 -0.82 -9.68
C ILE A 139 16.98 -1.93 -9.11
N TYR A 140 17.36 -2.49 -7.95
CA TYR A 140 16.60 -3.53 -7.27
C TYR A 140 15.18 -3.05 -6.93
N GLN A 141 15.07 -1.88 -6.29
CA GLN A 141 13.78 -1.32 -5.91
C GLN A 141 12.93 -0.94 -7.15
N ALA A 142 13.54 -0.39 -8.18
CA ALA A 142 12.86 0.01 -9.42
C ALA A 142 12.17 -1.18 -10.09
N TRP A 143 12.79 -2.35 -10.07
CA TRP A 143 12.28 -3.55 -10.74
C TRP A 143 10.86 -3.93 -10.32
N TYR A 144 10.52 -3.87 -9.04
CA TYR A 144 9.19 -4.23 -8.57
C TYR A 144 8.33 -3.03 -8.17
N MET A 145 8.93 -1.88 -7.81
CA MET A 145 8.14 -0.71 -7.44
C MET A 145 7.61 0.09 -8.63
N ILE A 146 8.29 0.08 -9.78
CA ILE A 146 7.75 0.68 -11.00
C ILE A 146 6.48 -0.07 -11.44
N PRO A 147 6.48 -1.40 -11.60
CA PRO A 147 5.24 -2.14 -11.85
C PRO A 147 4.17 -1.91 -10.78
N THR A 148 4.53 -1.86 -9.49
CA THR A 148 3.59 -1.55 -8.40
C THR A 148 2.92 -0.19 -8.61
N ALA A 149 3.69 0.84 -8.93
CA ALA A 149 3.15 2.19 -9.17
C ALA A 149 2.25 2.22 -10.40
N ILE A 150 2.62 1.54 -11.49
CA ILE A 150 1.81 1.44 -12.72
C ILE A 150 0.47 0.76 -12.41
N VAL A 151 0.50 -0.38 -11.72
CA VAL A 151 -0.73 -1.09 -11.29
C VAL A 151 -1.60 -0.17 -10.44
N GLY A 152 -1.02 0.54 -9.46
CA GLY A 152 -1.75 1.51 -8.63
C GLY A 152 -2.37 2.64 -9.44
N LEU A 153 -1.62 3.25 -10.37
CA LEU A 153 -2.11 4.35 -11.22
C LEU A 153 -3.24 3.94 -12.17
N ILE A 154 -3.32 2.68 -12.56
CA ILE A 154 -4.39 2.15 -13.40
C ILE A 154 -5.57 1.69 -12.54
N MET A 155 -5.31 0.85 -11.54
CA MET A 155 -6.37 0.17 -10.78
C MET A 155 -7.11 1.12 -9.84
N VAL A 156 -6.42 2.07 -9.19
CA VAL A 156 -7.08 2.97 -8.24
C VAL A 156 -8.15 3.83 -8.91
N PRO A 157 -7.90 4.56 -10.00
CA PRO A 157 -8.95 5.35 -10.66
C PRO A 157 -10.09 4.48 -11.22
N LEU A 158 -9.80 3.31 -11.78
CA LEU A 158 -10.81 2.38 -12.29
C LEU A 158 -11.73 1.90 -11.16
N LEU A 159 -11.16 1.42 -10.06
CA LEU A 159 -11.93 0.90 -8.93
C LEU A 159 -12.66 2.03 -8.17
N MET A 160 -12.04 3.19 -7.99
CA MET A 160 -12.72 4.33 -7.38
C MET A 160 -13.93 4.77 -8.20
N LYS A 161 -13.84 4.79 -9.53
CA LYS A 161 -14.99 5.09 -10.40
C LYS A 161 -16.09 4.02 -10.29
N ALA A 162 -15.72 2.75 -10.27
CA ALA A 162 -16.66 1.63 -10.09
C ALA A 162 -17.37 1.67 -8.73
N LEU A 163 -16.69 2.12 -7.67
CA LEU A 163 -17.24 2.20 -6.32
C LEU A 163 -18.11 3.45 -6.07
N GLN A 164 -17.98 4.51 -6.88
CA GLN A 164 -18.73 5.75 -6.71
C GLN A 164 -20.27 5.58 -6.60
N PRO A 165 -20.95 4.73 -7.42
CA PRO A 165 -22.40 4.54 -7.31
C PRO A 165 -22.81 3.96 -5.94
N ALA A 166 -22.03 3.02 -5.41
CA ALA A 166 -22.28 2.43 -4.10
C ALA A 166 -22.10 3.45 -2.96
N MET A 167 -21.07 4.30 -3.05
CA MET A 167 -20.82 5.37 -2.08
C MET A 167 -21.95 6.41 -2.07
N LYS A 168 -22.46 6.83 -3.23
CA LYS A 168 -23.57 7.80 -3.35
C LYS A 168 -24.88 7.25 -2.79
N ARG A 169 -25.17 5.96 -2.97
CA ARG A 169 -26.36 5.29 -2.39
C ARG A 169 -26.34 5.31 -0.86
N THR A 170 -25.17 5.14 -0.29
CA THR A 170 -25.01 5.14 1.17
C THR A 170 -25.25 6.50 1.80
N VAL A 171 -24.80 7.59 1.15
CA VAL A 171 -25.02 8.96 1.64
C VAL A 171 -26.52 9.31 1.58
N LYS A 172 -27.24 8.89 0.54
CA LYS A 172 -28.70 9.13 0.42
C LYS A 172 -29.54 8.33 1.41
N ALA A 173 -29.07 7.19 1.89
CA ALA A 173 -29.81 6.38 2.86
C ALA A 173 -29.72 6.91 4.30
N HIS A 174 -28.89 7.91 4.57
CA HIS A 174 -28.68 8.52 5.87
C HIS A 174 -29.02 10.03 5.91
N ALA A 175 -29.57 10.58 4.82
CA ALA A 175 -30.14 11.93 4.73
C ALA A 175 -31.66 11.87 4.79
#